data_d013d6ab75971518ecd6a12eec639f1c
#
_entry.id   d013d6ab75971518ecd6a12eec639f1c
#
_cell.length_a   1.000
_cell.length_b   1.000
_cell.length_c   1.000
_cell.angle_alpha   90.00
_cell.angle_beta   90.00
_cell.angle_gamma   90.00
#
_symmetry.space_group_name_H-M   'P 1'
#
loop_
_entity.id
_entity.type
_entity.pdbx_description
1 polymer ?
#
loop_
_entity_poly.entity_id
_entity_poly.type
_entity_poly.pdbx_seq_one_letter_code
_entity_poly.pdbx_strand_id
1 'polypeptide(L)'
;MFSPLQMGTNHMLGIDNYVPLTTNNFEIRIYNMDGTTPSEFSDLLTLSTDEVSEISESEDDIEVHYGNGIIKFPGKVSYDNVDWTLNCYCEPNVLESLRAWRTQVYDPITEKMGLPSQYMRQVFFIKYDGQGRVRDIIRAPGTWIKDLKNGSMTQEGGLVKVSVTLVISKAIYMKPEDFQ
;
A
#
# COMPACT_ATOMS: atom_id res chain seq x y z
N MET A 1 -7.44 -24.69 32.47
CA MET A 1 -8.89 -24.45 32.34
C MET A 1 -9.22 -23.22 33.15
N PHE A 2 -9.53 -22.09 32.49
CA PHE A 2 -9.85 -20.83 33.19
C PHE A 2 -11.25 -20.92 33.78
N SER A 3 -11.42 -20.49 35.04
CA SER A 3 -12.74 -20.45 35.66
C SER A 3 -13.62 -19.37 35.00
N PRO A 4 -14.95 -19.53 34.94
CA PRO A 4 -15.85 -18.51 34.34
C PRO A 4 -15.73 -17.13 35.00
N LEU A 5 -15.36 -17.05 36.27
CA LEU A 5 -15.11 -15.81 37.00
C LEU A 5 -13.81 -15.10 36.54
N GLN A 6 -12.78 -15.88 36.20
CA GLN A 6 -11.54 -15.30 35.64
C GLN A 6 -11.70 -14.79 34.21
N MET A 7 -12.57 -15.43 33.43
CA MET A 7 -12.89 -14.93 32.08
C MET A 7 -13.62 -13.57 32.13
N GLY A 8 -14.54 -13.38 33.08
CA GLY A 8 -15.29 -12.13 33.21
C GLY A 8 -14.44 -10.94 33.67
N THR A 9 -13.57 -11.15 34.66
CA THR A 9 -12.71 -10.09 35.20
C THR A 9 -11.52 -9.77 34.30
N ASN A 10 -10.88 -10.76 33.69
CA ASN A 10 -9.78 -10.55 32.78
C ASN A 10 -10.22 -9.89 31.44
N HIS A 11 -11.45 -10.16 31.01
CA HIS A 11 -11.99 -9.54 29.81
C HIS A 11 -12.23 -8.03 29.99
N MET A 12 -12.65 -7.60 31.20
CA MET A 12 -12.84 -6.17 31.47
C MET A 12 -11.53 -5.43 31.78
N LEU A 13 -10.59 -6.07 32.48
CA LEU A 13 -9.30 -5.46 32.84
C LEU A 13 -8.28 -5.45 31.69
N GLY A 14 -8.50 -6.26 30.65
CA GLY A 14 -7.62 -6.37 29.49
C GLY A 14 -8.16 -5.71 28.23
N ILE A 15 -9.24 -4.91 28.33
CA ILE A 15 -9.89 -4.31 27.14
C ILE A 15 -8.95 -3.37 26.38
N ASP A 16 -8.03 -2.70 27.09
CA ASP A 16 -7.04 -1.81 26.50
C ASP A 16 -6.02 -2.58 25.62
N ASN A 17 -5.87 -3.89 25.82
CA ASN A 17 -4.99 -4.74 25.00
C ASN A 17 -5.68 -5.28 23.74
N TYR A 18 -6.99 -5.12 23.63
CA TYR A 18 -7.80 -5.61 22.51
C TYR A 18 -8.43 -4.47 21.71
N VAL A 19 -7.77 -3.31 21.66
CA VAL A 19 -8.21 -2.20 20.80
C VAL A 19 -8.05 -2.62 19.34
N PRO A 20 -9.12 -2.69 18.56
CA PRO A 20 -9.04 -3.10 17.17
C PRO A 20 -8.30 -2.05 16.34
N LEU A 21 -7.53 -2.49 15.37
CA LEU A 21 -7.06 -1.63 14.28
C LEU A 21 -8.26 -1.25 13.42
N THR A 22 -8.46 0.04 13.22
CA THR A 22 -9.55 0.55 12.39
C THR A 22 -9.07 0.82 10.98
N THR A 23 -9.92 0.57 9.99
CA THR A 23 -9.57 0.70 8.57
C THR A 23 -9.33 2.14 8.12
N ASN A 24 -9.72 3.13 8.90
CA ASN A 24 -9.58 4.56 8.60
C ASN A 24 -8.30 5.20 9.14
N ASN A 25 -7.48 4.45 9.90
CA ASN A 25 -6.25 4.96 10.50
C ASN A 25 -5.02 4.46 9.71
N PHE A 26 -4.88 4.93 8.50
CA PHE A 26 -3.74 4.58 7.64
C PHE A 26 -3.16 5.82 6.95
N GLU A 27 -1.92 5.71 6.51
CA GLU A 27 -1.19 6.72 5.76
C GLU A 27 -0.32 6.06 4.71
N ILE A 28 -0.21 6.68 3.54
CA ILE A 28 0.70 6.28 2.49
C ILE A 28 1.74 7.37 2.32
N ARG A 29 3.01 7.02 2.42
CA ARG A 29 4.11 7.94 2.15
C ARG A 29 4.91 7.47 0.96
N ILE A 30 5.27 8.41 0.10
CA ILE A 30 5.99 8.13 -1.14
C ILE A 30 7.35 8.82 -1.09
N TYR A 31 8.40 8.02 -1.19
CA TYR A 31 9.78 8.49 -1.22
C TYR A 31 10.41 8.17 -2.57
N ASN A 32 11.44 8.91 -2.92
CA ASN A 32 12.31 8.54 -4.03
C ASN A 32 13.00 7.20 -3.75
N MET A 33 13.65 6.63 -4.74
CA MET A 33 14.31 5.32 -4.58
C MET A 33 15.40 5.28 -3.52
N ASP A 34 15.94 6.43 -3.11
CA ASP A 34 16.89 6.57 -2.01
C ASP A 34 16.27 6.23 -0.63
N GLY A 35 14.94 6.28 -0.54
CA GLY A 35 14.17 5.97 0.67
C GLY A 35 14.25 7.02 1.76
N THR A 36 14.94 8.12 1.53
CA THR A 36 15.17 9.21 2.49
C THR A 36 14.54 10.51 2.07
N THR A 37 14.52 10.77 0.77
CA THR A 37 13.97 12.00 0.21
C THR A 37 12.51 11.79 -0.18
N PRO A 38 11.54 12.53 0.46
CA PRO A 38 10.15 12.46 0.04
C PRO A 38 9.99 12.80 -1.45
N SER A 39 9.10 12.09 -2.13
CA SER A 39 8.75 12.45 -3.50
C SER A 39 8.05 13.81 -3.52
N GLU A 40 8.25 14.57 -4.59
CA GLU A 40 7.58 15.87 -4.79
C GLU A 40 6.04 15.79 -4.73
N PHE A 41 5.49 14.59 -4.95
CA PHE A 41 4.05 14.32 -4.93
C PHE A 41 3.57 13.73 -3.59
N SER A 42 4.47 13.45 -2.64
CA SER A 42 4.15 12.65 -1.45
C SER A 42 3.00 13.24 -0.64
N ASP A 43 3.13 14.49 -0.22
CA ASP A 43 2.17 15.10 0.71
C ASP A 43 0.78 15.25 0.10
N LEU A 44 0.73 15.64 -1.18
CA LEU A 44 -0.52 15.78 -1.91
C LEU A 44 -1.25 14.45 -2.06
N LEU A 45 -0.53 13.42 -2.48
CA LEU A 45 -1.11 12.09 -2.71
C LEU A 45 -1.50 11.40 -1.40
N THR A 46 -0.71 11.59 -0.34
CA THR A 46 -1.05 11.12 1.01
C THR A 46 -2.38 11.69 1.49
N LEU A 47 -2.55 13.01 1.41
CA LEU A 47 -3.76 13.71 1.87
C LEU A 47 -4.99 13.42 1.00
N SER A 48 -4.78 13.06 -0.26
CA SER A 48 -5.85 12.78 -1.22
C SER A 48 -6.30 11.33 -1.21
N THR A 49 -5.64 10.45 -0.46
CA THR A 49 -5.95 9.04 -0.39
C THR A 49 -7.33 8.80 0.22
N ASP A 50 -8.15 8.02 -0.47
CA ASP A 50 -9.47 7.60 -0.03
C ASP A 50 -9.45 6.14 0.40
N GLU A 51 -8.94 5.26 -0.46
CA GLU A 51 -8.91 3.82 -0.24
C GLU A 51 -7.65 3.20 -0.86
N VAL A 52 -7.13 2.18 -0.19
CA VAL A 52 -6.02 1.37 -0.67
C VAL A 52 -6.27 -0.08 -0.36
N SER A 53 -6.06 -0.95 -1.36
CA SER A 53 -6.09 -2.39 -1.12
C SER A 53 -4.84 -2.84 -0.36
N GLU A 54 -4.97 -3.91 0.42
CA GLU A 54 -3.83 -4.48 1.11
C GLU A 54 -2.86 -5.16 0.13
N ILE A 55 -1.59 -5.20 0.50
CA ILE A 55 -0.57 -5.95 -0.24
C ILE A 55 -0.78 -7.42 0.05
N SER A 56 -0.97 -8.19 -1.01
CA SER A 56 -1.09 -9.65 -0.95
C SER A 56 0.19 -10.27 -1.51
N GLU A 57 0.66 -11.30 -0.83
CA GLU A 57 1.79 -12.10 -1.28
C GLU A 57 1.36 -13.56 -1.48
N SER A 58 1.89 -14.20 -2.48
CA SER A 58 1.65 -15.59 -2.79
C SER A 58 2.95 -16.30 -3.19
N GLU A 59 3.03 -17.58 -2.89
CA GLU A 59 4.15 -18.42 -3.23
C GLU A 59 3.68 -19.57 -4.11
N ASP A 60 4.47 -19.90 -5.12
CA ASP A 60 4.26 -21.11 -5.91
C ASP A 60 4.72 -22.33 -5.13
N ASP A 61 4.04 -23.46 -5.30
CA ASP A 61 4.44 -24.74 -4.74
C ASP A 61 5.43 -25.46 -5.67
N ILE A 62 6.54 -25.93 -5.12
CA ILE A 62 7.44 -26.87 -5.79
C ILE A 62 7.13 -28.27 -5.28
N GLU A 63 6.56 -29.09 -6.14
CA GLU A 63 6.21 -30.48 -5.80
C GLU A 63 7.37 -31.41 -6.08
N VAL A 64 7.78 -32.20 -5.10
CA VAL A 64 8.80 -33.24 -5.22
C VAL A 64 8.16 -34.58 -4.89
N HIS A 65 8.22 -35.54 -5.86
CA HIS A 65 7.76 -36.88 -5.66
C HIS A 65 8.75 -37.67 -4.82
N TYR A 66 8.29 -38.23 -3.71
CA TYR A 66 9.09 -39.08 -2.83
C TYR A 66 8.35 -40.40 -2.56
N GLY A 67 8.78 -41.45 -3.21
CA GLY A 67 8.10 -42.73 -3.17
C GLY A 67 6.66 -42.64 -3.71
N ASN A 68 5.68 -43.03 -2.90
CA ASN A 68 4.25 -42.90 -3.23
C ASN A 68 3.62 -41.61 -2.75
N GLY A 69 4.42 -40.69 -2.20
CA GLY A 69 3.98 -39.40 -1.66
C GLY A 69 4.50 -38.19 -2.45
N ILE A 70 3.89 -37.03 -2.21
CA ILE A 70 4.33 -35.74 -2.74
C ILE A 70 4.68 -34.86 -1.54
N ILE A 71 5.87 -34.26 -1.58
CA ILE A 71 6.30 -33.23 -0.61
C ILE A 71 6.29 -31.89 -1.34
N LYS A 72 5.67 -30.88 -0.73
CA LYS A 72 5.60 -29.52 -1.26
C LYS A 72 6.61 -28.64 -0.56
N PHE A 73 7.36 -27.88 -1.34
CA PHE A 73 8.31 -26.87 -0.88
C PHE A 73 7.85 -25.48 -1.35
N PRO A 74 8.14 -24.41 -0.59
CA PRO A 74 7.85 -23.07 -1.04
C PRO A 74 8.71 -22.71 -2.26
N GLY A 75 8.10 -22.09 -3.24
CA GLY A 75 8.74 -21.68 -4.48
C GLY A 75 9.05 -20.19 -4.51
N LYS A 76 8.65 -19.53 -5.60
CA LYS A 76 8.91 -18.11 -5.81
C LYS A 76 7.78 -17.26 -5.23
N VAL A 77 8.15 -16.26 -4.42
CA VAL A 77 7.20 -15.28 -3.91
C VAL A 77 6.83 -14.27 -5.00
N SER A 78 5.56 -13.99 -5.14
CA SER A 78 5.01 -12.92 -5.98
C SER A 78 4.11 -12.00 -5.17
N TYR A 79 4.02 -10.74 -5.58
CA TYR A 79 3.19 -9.74 -4.94
C TYR A 79 2.10 -9.30 -5.92
N ASP A 80 0.87 -9.20 -5.43
CA ASP A 80 -0.24 -8.71 -6.21
C ASP A 80 -0.16 -7.19 -6.38
N ASN A 81 -0.81 -6.68 -7.41
CA ASN A 81 -0.93 -5.26 -7.62
C ASN A 81 -1.84 -4.64 -6.55
N VAL A 82 -1.53 -3.41 -6.16
CA VAL A 82 -2.32 -2.65 -5.19
C VAL A 82 -3.18 -1.64 -5.92
N ASP A 83 -4.48 -1.68 -5.67
CA ASP A 83 -5.41 -0.67 -6.16
C ASP A 83 -5.50 0.48 -5.14
N TRP A 84 -5.32 1.68 -5.64
CA TRP A 84 -5.29 2.90 -4.86
C TRP A 84 -6.25 3.92 -5.43
N THR A 85 -7.22 4.34 -4.63
CA THR A 85 -8.23 5.33 -4.98
C THR A 85 -7.95 6.65 -4.28
N LEU A 86 -7.94 7.73 -5.05
CA LEU A 86 -7.68 9.08 -4.58
C LEU A 86 -8.85 10.00 -4.89
N ASN A 87 -9.09 10.94 -4.01
CA ASN A 87 -10.02 12.04 -4.19
C ASN A 87 -9.34 13.16 -5.01
N CYS A 88 -10.00 13.63 -6.06
CA CYS A 88 -9.49 14.71 -6.88
C CYS A 88 -9.99 16.07 -6.42
N TYR A 89 -9.08 17.01 -6.29
CA TYR A 89 -9.34 18.40 -5.99
C TYR A 89 -8.92 19.29 -7.17
N CYS A 90 -9.54 20.46 -7.31
CA CYS A 90 -9.16 21.40 -8.36
C CYS A 90 -7.79 22.01 -8.08
N GLU A 91 -7.56 22.36 -6.84
CA GLU A 91 -6.29 22.88 -6.32
C GLU A 91 -6.07 22.32 -4.90
N PRO A 92 -4.99 21.58 -4.70
CA PRO A 92 -3.94 21.14 -5.63
C PRO A 92 -4.43 20.03 -6.58
N ASN A 93 -3.89 19.99 -7.80
CA ASN A 93 -4.33 19.07 -8.85
C ASN A 93 -3.68 17.68 -8.71
N VAL A 94 -4.40 16.76 -8.06
CA VAL A 94 -3.97 15.37 -7.84
C VAL A 94 -3.74 14.62 -9.15
N LEU A 95 -4.62 14.83 -10.12
CA LEU A 95 -4.56 14.15 -11.42
C LEU A 95 -3.33 14.54 -12.22
N GLU A 96 -2.90 15.78 -12.15
CA GLU A 96 -1.68 16.26 -12.79
C GLU A 96 -0.44 15.60 -12.19
N SER A 97 -0.37 15.50 -10.88
CA SER A 97 0.72 14.81 -10.17
C SER A 97 0.82 13.34 -10.53
N LEU A 98 -0.31 12.64 -10.61
CA LEU A 98 -0.35 11.25 -11.03
C LEU A 98 0.06 11.05 -12.50
N ARG A 99 -0.37 11.96 -13.37
CA ARG A 99 0.04 11.96 -14.79
C ARG A 99 1.52 12.25 -14.93
N ALA A 100 2.06 13.20 -14.18
CA ALA A 100 3.49 13.49 -14.19
C ALA A 100 4.31 12.26 -13.77
N TRP A 101 3.90 11.56 -12.71
CA TRP A 101 4.55 10.30 -12.32
C TRP A 101 4.39 9.22 -13.40
N ARG A 102 3.19 9.06 -13.98
CA ARG A 102 2.96 8.07 -15.04
C ARG A 102 3.76 8.36 -16.31
N THR A 103 3.94 9.64 -16.66
CA THR A 103 4.75 10.07 -17.83
C THR A 103 6.23 9.73 -17.63
N GLN A 104 6.73 9.67 -16.40
CA GLN A 104 8.09 9.19 -16.12
C GLN A 104 8.26 7.70 -16.46
N VAL A 105 7.19 6.90 -16.43
CA VAL A 105 7.22 5.48 -16.85
C VAL A 105 7.23 5.38 -18.37
N TYR A 106 6.31 6.10 -19.03
CA TYR A 106 6.16 6.11 -20.47
C TYR A 106 5.64 7.48 -20.91
N ASP A 107 6.41 8.13 -21.78
CA ASP A 107 6.02 9.40 -22.37
C ASP A 107 5.30 9.17 -23.71
N PRO A 108 4.00 9.47 -23.82
CA PRO A 108 3.24 9.22 -25.05
C PRO A 108 3.62 10.14 -26.22
N ILE A 109 4.33 11.25 -25.95
CA ILE A 109 4.75 12.19 -27.01
C ILE A 109 6.02 11.71 -27.68
N THR A 110 6.99 11.26 -26.88
CA THR A 110 8.29 10.79 -27.40
C THR A 110 8.33 9.29 -27.62
N GLU A 111 7.30 8.55 -27.19
CA GLU A 111 7.18 7.09 -27.22
C GLU A 111 8.34 6.35 -26.52
N LYS A 112 8.98 7.01 -25.55
CA LYS A 112 10.10 6.47 -24.80
C LYS A 112 9.68 5.98 -23.42
N MET A 113 10.30 4.90 -23.00
CA MET A 113 10.21 4.43 -21.62
C MET A 113 11.30 5.09 -20.77
N GLY A 114 10.94 5.51 -19.56
CA GLY A 114 11.90 6.06 -18.62
C GLY A 114 12.80 5.00 -18.00
N LEU A 115 13.84 5.44 -17.33
CA LEU A 115 14.72 4.55 -16.58
C LEU A 115 14.06 4.16 -15.24
N PRO A 116 14.25 2.92 -14.75
CA PRO A 116 13.69 2.50 -13.45
C PRO A 116 14.03 3.44 -12.29
N SER A 117 15.25 4.00 -12.28
CA SER A 117 15.68 4.98 -11.27
C SER A 117 14.88 6.29 -11.27
N GLN A 118 14.20 6.61 -12.38
CA GLN A 118 13.42 7.84 -12.52
C GLN A 118 11.98 7.68 -12.09
N TYR A 119 11.35 6.52 -12.41
CA TYR A 119 9.93 6.33 -12.16
C TYR A 119 9.61 5.45 -10.96
N MET A 120 10.51 4.55 -10.56
CA MET A 120 10.29 3.74 -9.38
C MET A 120 10.36 4.59 -8.12
N ARG A 121 9.46 4.33 -7.20
CA ARG A 121 9.38 4.99 -5.90
C ARG A 121 9.39 3.95 -4.79
N GLN A 122 9.69 4.41 -3.60
CA GLN A 122 9.57 3.63 -2.39
C GLN A 122 8.32 4.08 -1.67
N VAL A 123 7.34 3.20 -1.55
CA VAL A 123 6.06 3.49 -0.92
C VAL A 123 6.01 2.82 0.45
N PHE A 124 5.57 3.56 1.44
CA PHE A 124 5.31 3.06 2.79
C PHE A 124 3.81 3.07 3.04
N PHE A 125 3.31 1.93 3.45
CA PHE A 125 1.93 1.77 3.93
C PHE A 125 1.99 1.67 5.45
N ILE A 126 1.41 2.64 6.13
CA ILE A 126 1.51 2.79 7.58
C ILE A 126 0.11 2.68 8.17
N LYS A 127 -0.06 1.81 9.16
CA LYS A 127 -1.30 1.69 9.92
C LYS A 127 -1.09 2.21 11.35
N TYR A 128 -2.04 3.00 11.83
CA TYR A 128 -2.01 3.58 13.16
C TYR A 128 -3.08 2.96 14.05
N ASP A 129 -2.85 2.98 15.35
CA ASP A 129 -3.90 2.72 16.34
C ASP A 129 -4.77 3.96 16.59
N GLY A 130 -5.82 3.81 17.39
CA GLY A 130 -6.70 4.91 17.78
C GLY A 130 -6.02 6.04 18.60
N GLN A 131 -4.76 5.85 18.99
CA GLN A 131 -3.95 6.84 19.72
C GLN A 131 -2.88 7.50 18.82
N GLY A 132 -2.87 7.20 17.51
CA GLY A 132 -1.90 7.72 16.57
C GLY A 132 -0.52 7.06 16.64
N ARG A 133 -0.40 5.91 17.31
CA ARG A 133 0.86 5.15 17.34
C ARG A 133 0.93 4.23 16.14
N VAL A 134 2.09 4.18 15.52
CA VAL A 134 2.35 3.24 14.43
C VAL A 134 2.29 1.80 14.92
N ARG A 135 1.53 0.96 14.24
CA ARG A 135 1.36 -0.46 14.57
C ARG A 135 1.87 -1.39 13.50
N ASP A 136 1.74 -1.01 12.26
CA ASP A 136 2.16 -1.83 11.14
C ASP A 136 2.75 -0.94 10.04
N ILE A 137 3.88 -1.36 9.48
CA ILE A 137 4.56 -0.64 8.40
C ILE A 137 5.00 -1.64 7.35
N ILE A 138 4.55 -1.41 6.14
CA ILE A 138 5.00 -2.16 4.98
C ILE A 138 5.75 -1.22 4.05
N ARG A 139 7.01 -1.50 3.83
CA ARG A 139 7.87 -0.79 2.88
C ARG A 139 7.87 -1.52 1.56
N ALA A 140 7.46 -0.86 0.49
CA ALA A 140 7.40 -1.38 -0.86
C ALA A 140 8.39 -0.65 -1.78
N PRO A 141 9.65 -1.10 -1.87
CA PRO A 141 10.62 -0.53 -2.80
C PRO A 141 10.33 -0.99 -4.23
N GLY A 142 10.60 -0.12 -5.20
CA GLY A 142 10.41 -0.42 -6.61
C GLY A 142 8.95 -0.41 -7.06
N THR A 143 8.12 0.40 -6.39
CA THR A 143 6.71 0.60 -6.74
C THR A 143 6.57 1.63 -7.86
N TRP A 144 5.68 1.35 -8.81
CA TRP A 144 5.38 2.25 -9.92
C TRP A 144 3.93 2.13 -10.38
N ILE A 145 3.43 3.16 -11.09
CA ILE A 145 2.06 3.20 -11.59
C ILE A 145 1.95 2.40 -12.89
N LYS A 146 1.17 1.32 -12.87
CA LYS A 146 0.81 0.53 -14.04
C LYS A 146 -0.33 1.17 -14.82
N ASP A 147 -1.45 1.40 -14.15
CA ASP A 147 -2.66 1.93 -14.73
C ASP A 147 -3.14 3.17 -13.98
N LEU A 148 -3.63 4.14 -14.74
CA LEU A 148 -4.29 5.33 -14.23
C LEU A 148 -5.68 5.41 -14.87
N LYS A 149 -6.72 5.20 -14.07
CA LYS A 149 -8.11 5.29 -14.50
C LYS A 149 -8.67 6.64 -14.06
N ASN A 150 -8.93 7.51 -15.02
CA ASN A 150 -9.64 8.75 -14.75
C ASN A 150 -11.06 8.43 -14.27
N GLY A 151 -11.51 9.15 -13.24
CA GLY A 151 -12.84 8.97 -12.68
C GLY A 151 -13.95 9.19 -13.70
N SER A 152 -15.12 8.60 -13.44
CA SER A 152 -16.32 8.83 -14.25
C SER A 152 -16.81 10.27 -14.08
N MET A 153 -17.26 10.87 -15.17
CA MET A 153 -17.95 12.16 -15.17
C MET A 153 -19.45 11.91 -15.27
N THR A 154 -20.21 12.41 -14.29
CA THR A 154 -21.67 12.35 -14.29
C THR A 154 -22.22 13.77 -14.13
N GLN A 155 -23.45 13.99 -14.61
CA GLN A 155 -24.13 15.28 -14.39
C GLN A 155 -24.66 15.42 -12.95
N GLU A 156 -24.74 14.31 -12.22
CA GLU A 156 -25.04 14.30 -10.79
C GLU A 156 -23.80 14.76 -10.03
N GLY A 157 -23.97 15.74 -9.13
CA GLY A 157 -22.88 16.28 -8.35
C GLY A 157 -22.22 15.20 -7.48
N GLY A 158 -20.90 15.19 -7.45
CA GLY A 158 -20.12 14.26 -6.64
C GLY A 158 -18.63 14.57 -6.71
N LEU A 159 -17.87 14.01 -5.78
CA LEU A 159 -16.41 14.10 -5.78
C LEU A 159 -15.84 13.18 -6.86
N VAL A 160 -14.96 13.70 -7.70
CA VAL A 160 -14.25 12.89 -8.69
C VAL A 160 -13.20 12.04 -7.98
N LYS A 161 -13.26 10.73 -8.19
CA LYS A 161 -12.26 9.78 -7.67
C LYS A 161 -11.46 9.21 -8.83
N VAL A 162 -10.17 9.08 -8.61
CA VAL A 162 -9.23 8.47 -9.56
C VAL A 162 -8.70 7.19 -8.96
N SER A 163 -8.70 6.11 -9.75
CA SER A 163 -8.12 4.84 -9.34
C SER A 163 -6.80 4.60 -10.05
N VAL A 164 -5.81 4.19 -9.29
CA VAL A 164 -4.45 3.90 -9.73
C VAL A 164 -4.11 2.47 -9.36
N THR A 165 -3.54 1.71 -10.28
CA THR A 165 -2.99 0.39 -9.97
C THR A 165 -1.48 0.49 -9.84
N LEU A 166 -0.96 0.18 -8.66
CA LEU A 166 0.46 0.14 -8.34
C LEU A 166 1.00 -1.28 -8.49
N VAL A 167 2.13 -1.42 -9.15
CA VAL A 167 2.90 -2.66 -9.16
C VAL A 167 3.91 -2.64 -8.03
N ILE A 168 3.91 -3.69 -7.23
CA ILE A 168 4.82 -3.89 -6.12
C ILE A 168 5.87 -4.93 -6.49
N SER A 169 7.14 -4.53 -6.48
CA SER A 169 8.24 -5.45 -6.78
C SER A 169 8.65 -6.28 -5.56
N LYS A 170 8.51 -5.71 -4.38
CA LYS A 170 8.86 -6.33 -3.10
C LYS A 170 8.11 -5.65 -1.96
N ALA A 171 7.67 -6.42 -0.98
CA ALA A 171 7.18 -5.90 0.29
C ALA A 171 8.12 -6.30 1.43
N ILE A 172 8.41 -5.36 2.33
CA ILE A 172 9.25 -5.57 3.50
C ILE A 172 8.45 -5.11 4.71
N TYR A 173 8.16 -6.05 5.59
CA TYR A 173 7.48 -5.76 6.86
C TYR A 173 8.49 -5.19 7.85
N MET A 174 8.24 -3.98 8.32
CA MET A 174 9.12 -3.26 9.24
C MET A 174 8.51 -3.26 10.65
N LYS A 175 9.38 -3.25 11.65
CA LYS A 175 8.92 -3.00 13.01
C LYS A 175 8.66 -1.50 13.22
N PRO A 176 7.64 -1.12 14.02
CA PRO A 176 7.38 0.29 14.32
C PRO A 176 8.58 1.05 14.91
N GLU A 177 9.49 0.33 15.58
CA GLU A 177 10.70 0.88 16.21
C GLU A 177 11.75 1.31 15.16
N ASP A 178 11.72 0.73 13.96
CA ASP A 178 12.69 1.00 12.89
C ASP A 178 12.29 2.21 12.02
N PHE A 179 11.11 2.78 12.29
CA PHE A 179 10.56 3.92 11.57
C PHE A 179 10.63 5.18 12.45
N GLN A 180 11.75 5.91 12.32
CA GLN A 180 11.97 7.22 12.94
C GLN A 180 12.30 8.27 11.89
#